data_a1000a696727eac129eb8d52db8c9881
#
_entry.id   a1000a696727eac129eb8d52db8c9881
#
_cell.length_a   1.000
_cell.length_b   1.000
_cell.length_c   1.000
_cell.angle_alpha   90.00
_cell.angle_beta   90.00
_cell.angle_gamma   90.00
#
_symmetry.space_group_name_H-M   'P 1'
#
loop_
_entity.id
_entity.type
_entity.pdbx_description
1 polymer ?
#
loop_
_entity_poly.entity_id
_entity_poly.type
_entity_poly.pdbx_seq_one_letter_code
_entity_poly.pdbx_strand_id
1 'polypeptide(L)'
;MANPNNSSWPSKKILSEQNNKSTSGRSSHEIGIFNIVGKFTRSNWKASSMRSSLCDRLLVMGYPWKVVVRAIEEHGAYNEEAVFNTILTYKGMAILREMGFTCGEAFEAIGRCGVQSPITDAQHFIQGLNDVGLNIKCKRESIRRTPMTGFGVPHVVQKPNNVVITRDRERIPRNIPARGGGKGPPYFYFENVARAPKGVWETMSNFLYDIEPEFVDSIYFSAAARKRGYIHNLPIDKRFPILPTPPSTIFGALPSTKTSWPKWDPRIKLNCIVTNNGRPKHTKKISEELDNCGTEPPPHIRKKVLQVCRKYNFIWVGNNKVAPLHPKQIEKIMGFPDGHTDMLSRSARYRCLGNTFQVNTVGYHLSVLKRLFPEGIKVLSLFSGIGGAEVALHKLQIPLKFVVSVECSKACRDVMLRWWKRSNQQGKLIHISDVKYLTHQKLRELIDMCGGFDLVIGGSPCNNFAGNNRRTRVGFKGEQSSLFLDYWRILESVNFITLCRTYY
;
A
#
# COMPACT_ATOMS: atom_id res chain seq x y z
N MET A 1 38.98 45.32 22.86
CA MET A 1 39.03 45.56 24.29
C MET A 1 38.10 44.55 24.98
N ALA A 2 38.76 43.60 25.60
CA ALA A 2 38.54 42.99 26.90
C ALA A 2 37.29 42.15 27.12
N ASN A 3 37.48 40.87 27.08
CA ASN A 3 36.99 39.86 28.02
C ASN A 3 37.47 40.19 29.45
N PRO A 4 37.02 39.68 30.59
CA PRO A 4 36.82 38.26 30.86
C PRO A 4 35.82 37.84 31.98
N ASN A 5 35.52 36.54 32.00
CA ASN A 5 35.68 35.56 33.10
C ASN A 5 34.74 35.41 34.31
N ASN A 6 34.40 34.15 34.47
CA ASN A 6 34.44 33.31 35.70
C ASN A 6 33.23 33.39 36.65
N SER A 7 32.70 32.37 37.12
CA SER A 7 33.03 31.09 37.76
C SER A 7 31.75 30.65 38.49
N SER A 8 31.42 29.53 38.95
CA SER A 8 32.05 28.32 39.40
C SER A 8 30.99 27.34 39.93
N TRP A 9 31.27 26.11 39.81
CA TRP A 9 30.59 25.01 40.50
C TRP A 9 30.86 25.01 41.99
N PRO A 10 30.04 24.34 42.82
CA PRO A 10 30.67 23.43 43.76
C PRO A 10 30.08 22.01 43.80
N SER A 11 30.99 21.17 44.22
CA SER A 11 31.02 19.74 44.26
C SER A 11 30.39 19.10 45.49
N LYS A 12 29.99 17.84 45.33
CA LYS A 12 30.09 16.67 46.22
C LYS A 12 29.88 16.83 47.75
N LYS A 13 29.02 15.97 48.29
CA LYS A 13 29.29 15.21 49.50
C LYS A 13 28.82 13.78 49.41
N ILE A 14 29.76 12.89 49.58
CA ILE A 14 29.68 11.46 49.83
C ILE A 14 29.36 11.25 51.30
N LEU A 15 28.49 10.35 51.65
CA LEU A 15 28.54 9.59 52.89
C LEU A 15 28.01 8.17 52.67
N SER A 16 28.80 7.28 53.16
CA SER A 16 28.98 5.86 53.12
C SER A 16 27.94 5.03 53.85
N GLU A 17 27.76 3.79 53.35
CA GLU A 17 27.65 2.51 53.98
C GLU A 17 26.55 2.24 55.02
N GLN A 18 25.67 1.31 54.68
CA GLN A 18 25.60 0.08 55.48
C GLN A 18 24.96 -1.07 54.67
N ASN A 19 25.68 -2.19 54.70
CA ASN A 19 25.29 -3.51 54.25
C ASN A 19 24.00 -3.99 54.90
N ASN A 20 23.12 -4.65 54.15
CA ASN A 20 22.67 -6.01 54.54
C ASN A 20 22.03 -6.78 53.36
N LYS A 21 22.54 -7.96 53.32
CA LYS A 21 22.23 -9.20 52.63
C LYS A 21 20.84 -9.41 52.02
N SER A 22 20.95 -9.95 50.81
CA SER A 22 20.26 -11.17 50.32
C SER A 22 18.85 -11.00 49.79
N THR A 23 18.71 -11.31 48.62
CA THR A 23 18.07 -12.45 47.97
C THR A 23 17.77 -12.10 46.51
N SER A 24 18.24 -12.93 45.65
CA SER A 24 18.00 -12.97 44.23
C SER A 24 16.51 -12.89 43.90
N GLY A 25 16.07 -11.69 43.52
CA GLY A 25 14.79 -11.48 42.86
C GLY A 25 15.02 -11.49 41.35
N ARG A 26 14.96 -12.65 40.71
CA ARG A 26 14.83 -12.75 39.27
C ARG A 26 13.55 -12.06 38.85
N SER A 27 13.66 -11.11 37.93
CA SER A 27 12.58 -10.38 37.36
C SER A 27 11.54 -11.33 36.74
N SER A 28 10.39 -11.39 37.40
CA SER A 28 9.21 -12.19 37.06
C SER A 28 8.40 -11.62 35.87
N HIS A 29 8.97 -10.69 35.09
CA HIS A 29 8.27 -10.07 33.98
C HIS A 29 8.21 -10.92 32.68
N GLU A 30 9.05 -11.93 32.50
CA GLU A 30 9.06 -12.74 31.28
C GLU A 30 8.11 -13.94 31.27
N ILE A 31 7.59 -14.38 32.42
CA ILE A 31 6.70 -15.56 32.52
C ILE A 31 5.23 -15.15 32.55
N GLY A 32 4.92 -13.88 32.81
CA GLY A 32 3.55 -13.37 33.00
C GLY A 32 2.70 -13.24 31.74
N ILE A 33 3.29 -13.20 30.55
CA ILE A 33 2.55 -12.88 29.33
C ILE A 33 1.65 -14.02 28.83
N PHE A 34 1.94 -15.28 29.17
CA PHE A 34 1.19 -16.43 28.66
C PHE A 34 0.37 -17.22 29.69
N ASN A 35 0.57 -17.04 30.99
CA ASN A 35 -0.03 -17.91 32.02
C ASN A 35 -1.16 -17.30 32.88
N ILE A 36 -1.54 -16.01 32.71
CA ILE A 36 -2.66 -15.42 33.47
C ILE A 36 -3.99 -15.47 32.70
N VAL A 37 -4.12 -16.38 31.76
CA VAL A 37 -5.31 -16.48 30.88
C VAL A 37 -6.43 -17.35 31.53
N GLY A 38 -6.24 -17.91 32.71
CA GLY A 38 -7.09 -18.96 33.22
C GLY A 38 -8.40 -18.56 33.94
N LYS A 39 -8.65 -17.31 34.26
CA LYS A 39 -9.78 -16.97 35.16
C LYS A 39 -10.77 -15.90 34.73
N PHE A 40 -10.59 -15.24 33.58
CA PHE A 40 -11.55 -14.26 33.09
C PHE A 40 -12.27 -14.77 31.86
N THR A 41 -13.54 -15.10 31.99
CA THR A 41 -14.43 -15.42 30.86
C THR A 41 -15.14 -14.16 30.39
N ARG A 42 -15.49 -14.09 29.09
CA ARG A 42 -16.25 -12.99 28.48
C ARG A 42 -17.58 -12.71 29.20
N SER A 43 -18.14 -13.70 29.89
CA SER A 43 -19.34 -13.58 30.70
C SER A 43 -19.14 -12.79 32.00
N ASN A 44 -17.99 -12.96 32.68
CA ASN A 44 -17.70 -12.23 33.92
C ASN A 44 -17.41 -10.75 33.70
N TRP A 45 -16.75 -10.44 32.54
CA TRP A 45 -16.54 -9.04 32.13
C TRP A 45 -17.84 -8.32 31.75
N LYS A 46 -18.80 -9.03 31.14
CA LYS A 46 -20.14 -8.48 30.81
C LYS A 46 -20.93 -8.05 32.05
N ALA A 47 -20.68 -8.62 33.18
CA ALA A 47 -21.37 -8.32 34.45
C ALA A 47 -20.76 -7.12 35.21
N SER A 48 -19.56 -6.66 34.82
CA SER A 48 -18.91 -5.50 35.43
C SER A 48 -19.50 -4.20 34.87
N SER A 49 -19.92 -3.30 35.75
CA SER A 49 -20.42 -1.95 35.42
C SER A 49 -19.39 -1.01 34.74
N MET A 50 -18.19 -1.51 34.45
CA MET A 50 -17.07 -0.79 33.81
C MET A 50 -16.97 -0.99 32.30
N ARG A 51 -18.06 -1.19 31.60
CA ARG A 51 -18.05 -1.07 30.13
C ARG A 51 -17.82 0.36 29.75
N SER A 52 -16.58 0.68 29.44
CA SER A 52 -16.29 1.98 28.82
C SER A 52 -16.68 1.97 27.36
N SER A 53 -17.19 3.08 26.85
CA SER A 53 -17.47 3.27 25.42
C SER A 53 -16.23 2.97 24.57
N LEU A 54 -15.02 3.16 25.10
CA LEU A 54 -13.75 2.83 24.47
C LEU A 54 -13.61 1.31 24.21
N CYS A 55 -13.97 0.46 25.19
CA CYS A 55 -13.91 -0.98 25.03
C CYS A 55 -14.78 -1.46 23.87
N ASP A 56 -16.02 -0.99 23.82
CA ASP A 56 -16.97 -1.37 22.76
C ASP A 56 -16.50 -0.86 21.39
N ARG A 57 -15.95 0.35 21.29
CA ARG A 57 -15.35 0.90 20.07
C ARG A 57 -14.21 0.03 19.54
N LEU A 58 -13.27 -0.34 20.42
CA LEU A 58 -12.12 -1.16 20.06
C LEU A 58 -12.52 -2.59 19.62
N LEU A 59 -13.55 -3.15 20.26
CA LEU A 59 -14.11 -4.44 19.85
C LEU A 59 -14.83 -4.37 18.50
N VAL A 60 -15.53 -3.28 18.22
CA VAL A 60 -16.15 -3.01 16.90
C VAL A 60 -15.08 -2.90 15.80
N MET A 61 -13.91 -2.33 16.10
CA MET A 61 -12.75 -2.32 15.20
C MET A 61 -12.13 -3.70 14.97
N GLY A 62 -12.61 -4.74 15.65
CA GLY A 62 -12.14 -6.11 15.48
C GLY A 62 -10.88 -6.45 16.28
N TYR A 63 -10.48 -5.61 17.23
CA TYR A 63 -9.38 -5.98 18.12
C TYR A 63 -9.79 -7.14 19.03
N PRO A 64 -8.87 -8.12 19.27
CA PRO A 64 -9.18 -9.24 20.18
C PRO A 64 -9.51 -8.73 21.57
N TRP A 65 -10.67 -9.16 22.10
CA TRP A 65 -11.16 -8.68 23.40
C TRP A 65 -10.12 -8.80 24.53
N LYS A 66 -9.29 -9.85 24.53
CA LYS A 66 -8.23 -10.05 25.53
C LYS A 66 -7.16 -8.95 25.49
N VAL A 67 -6.84 -8.47 24.28
CA VAL A 67 -5.87 -7.39 24.08
C VAL A 67 -6.47 -6.06 24.53
N VAL A 68 -7.73 -5.82 24.17
CA VAL A 68 -8.46 -4.60 24.55
C VAL A 68 -8.62 -4.48 26.06
N VAL A 69 -9.10 -5.56 26.71
CA VAL A 69 -9.27 -5.58 28.16
C VAL A 69 -7.95 -5.31 28.87
N ARG A 70 -6.88 -5.99 28.47
CA ARG A 70 -5.57 -5.82 29.09
C ARG A 70 -5.04 -4.40 28.91
N ALA A 71 -5.15 -3.82 27.73
CA ALA A 71 -4.72 -2.45 27.49
C ALA A 71 -5.51 -1.44 28.33
N ILE A 72 -6.82 -1.65 28.52
CA ILE A 72 -7.67 -0.81 29.38
C ILE A 72 -7.34 -1.02 30.87
N GLU A 73 -7.06 -2.25 31.31
CA GLU A 73 -6.62 -2.54 32.67
C GLU A 73 -5.27 -1.89 33.01
N GLU A 74 -4.37 -1.83 32.04
CA GLU A 74 -3.03 -1.27 32.19
C GLU A 74 -3.03 0.26 32.26
N HIS A 75 -3.88 0.92 31.46
CA HIS A 75 -3.82 2.38 31.27
C HIS A 75 -5.10 3.11 31.73
N GLY A 76 -6.16 2.39 32.07
CA GLY A 76 -7.47 2.98 32.34
C GLY A 76 -8.22 3.41 31.08
N ALA A 77 -9.55 3.34 31.12
CA ALA A 77 -10.42 3.63 29.97
C ALA A 77 -10.41 5.09 29.50
N TYR A 78 -9.94 6.01 30.34
CA TYR A 78 -9.87 7.44 30.02
C TYR A 78 -8.59 7.84 29.29
N ASN A 79 -7.58 6.96 29.27
CA ASN A 79 -6.33 7.20 28.53
C ASN A 79 -6.36 6.48 27.18
N GLU A 80 -7.24 6.97 26.29
CA GLU A 80 -7.49 6.36 24.98
C GLU A 80 -6.21 6.18 24.15
N GLU A 81 -5.30 7.16 24.23
CA GLU A 81 -4.04 7.13 23.48
C GLU A 81 -3.09 6.03 23.97
N ALA A 82 -2.92 5.88 25.27
CA ALA A 82 -2.08 4.83 25.84
C ALA A 82 -2.67 3.45 25.57
N VAL A 83 -3.99 3.29 25.70
CA VAL A 83 -4.70 2.04 25.36
C VAL A 83 -4.47 1.68 23.88
N PHE A 84 -4.64 2.64 22.98
CA PHE A 84 -4.45 2.41 21.56
C PHE A 84 -2.98 2.10 21.22
N ASN A 85 -2.03 2.81 21.82
CA ASN A 85 -0.60 2.54 21.64
C ASN A 85 -0.21 1.13 22.12
N THR A 86 -0.78 0.66 23.22
CA THR A 86 -0.56 -0.71 23.69
C THR A 86 -1.14 -1.73 22.69
N ILE A 87 -2.32 -1.49 22.14
CA ILE A 87 -2.92 -2.35 21.11
C ILE A 87 -2.05 -2.40 19.85
N LEU A 88 -1.55 -1.23 19.40
CA LEU A 88 -0.63 -1.16 18.25
C LEU A 88 0.69 -1.89 18.53
N THR A 89 1.22 -1.81 19.77
CA THR A 89 2.41 -2.56 20.19
C THR A 89 2.19 -4.06 20.01
N TYR A 90 1.08 -4.60 20.50
CA TYR A 90 0.78 -6.03 20.35
C TYR A 90 0.61 -6.44 18.89
N LYS A 91 -0.03 -5.60 18.06
CA LYS A 91 -0.14 -5.84 16.63
C LYS A 91 1.23 -5.76 15.95
N GLY A 92 2.04 -4.76 16.26
CA GLY A 92 3.41 -4.62 15.72
C GLY A 92 4.30 -5.83 16.06
N MET A 93 4.21 -6.30 17.30
CA MET A 93 4.92 -7.52 17.73
C MET A 93 4.46 -8.75 16.94
N ALA A 94 3.15 -8.90 16.70
CA ALA A 94 2.63 -10.01 15.90
C ALA A 94 3.19 -9.98 14.47
N ILE A 95 3.24 -8.82 13.85
CA ILE A 95 3.80 -8.60 12.51
C ILE A 95 5.29 -8.99 12.45
N LEU A 96 6.10 -8.48 13.38
CA LEU A 96 7.53 -8.79 13.41
C LEU A 96 7.77 -10.30 13.65
N ARG A 97 6.91 -10.96 14.44
CA ARG A 97 6.96 -12.42 14.61
C ARG A 97 6.63 -13.19 13.33
N GLU A 98 5.62 -12.76 12.56
CA GLU A 98 5.32 -13.34 11.24
C GLU A 98 6.47 -13.14 10.25
N MET A 99 7.23 -12.06 10.41
CA MET A 99 8.47 -11.81 9.66
C MET A 99 9.65 -12.68 10.13
N GLY A 100 9.48 -13.51 11.18
CA GLY A 100 10.47 -14.45 11.68
C GLY A 100 11.36 -13.92 12.82
N PHE A 101 11.06 -12.74 13.39
CA PHE A 101 11.75 -12.23 14.57
C PHE A 101 11.21 -12.84 15.85
N THR A 102 12.03 -12.92 16.89
CA THR A 102 11.62 -13.40 18.22
C THR A 102 10.75 -12.37 18.94
N CYS A 103 9.97 -12.79 19.94
CA CYS A 103 9.18 -11.86 20.77
C CYS A 103 10.05 -10.80 21.46
N GLY A 104 11.25 -11.18 21.93
CA GLY A 104 12.16 -10.27 22.61
C GLY A 104 12.69 -9.18 21.64
N GLU A 105 13.14 -9.60 20.45
CA GLU A 105 13.59 -8.67 19.39
C GLU A 105 12.48 -7.71 18.98
N ALA A 106 11.27 -8.23 18.77
CA ALA A 106 10.12 -7.42 18.36
C ALA A 106 9.73 -6.41 19.46
N PHE A 107 9.69 -6.83 20.72
CA PHE A 107 9.35 -5.98 21.85
C PHE A 107 10.40 -4.86 22.06
N GLU A 108 11.67 -5.21 22.06
CA GLU A 108 12.76 -4.24 22.23
C GLU A 108 12.82 -3.24 21.06
N ALA A 109 12.64 -3.71 19.84
CA ALA A 109 12.63 -2.85 18.67
C ALA A 109 11.48 -1.84 18.69
N ILE A 110 10.26 -2.28 19.01
CA ILE A 110 9.10 -1.39 19.12
C ILE A 110 9.28 -0.42 20.30
N GLY A 111 9.83 -0.89 21.42
CA GLY A 111 10.12 -0.04 22.58
C GLY A 111 11.13 1.07 22.28
N ARG A 112 12.16 0.78 21.48
CA ARG A 112 13.19 1.76 21.11
C ARG A 112 12.79 2.70 19.98
N CYS A 113 12.12 2.17 18.95
CA CYS A 113 11.67 2.98 17.81
C CYS A 113 10.41 3.79 18.14
N GLY A 114 9.65 3.35 19.14
CA GLY A 114 8.34 3.91 19.48
C GLY A 114 7.21 3.20 18.70
N VAL A 115 6.09 2.99 19.35
CA VAL A 115 4.90 2.33 18.78
C VAL A 115 4.27 3.10 17.62
N GLN A 116 4.51 4.39 17.58
CA GLN A 116 4.06 5.30 16.52
C GLN A 116 5.01 5.34 15.31
N SER A 117 6.23 4.79 15.49
CA SER A 117 7.20 4.71 14.39
C SER A 117 6.81 3.63 13.39
N PRO A 118 7.22 3.77 12.12
CA PRO A 118 7.03 2.74 11.13
C PRO A 118 7.62 1.40 11.60
N ILE A 119 6.91 0.30 11.35
CA ILE A 119 7.41 -1.06 11.66
C ILE A 119 8.73 -1.35 10.94
N THR A 120 8.96 -0.70 9.81
CA THR A 120 10.24 -0.73 9.09
C THR A 120 11.42 -0.25 9.92
N ASP A 121 11.23 0.73 10.78
CA ASP A 121 12.30 1.24 11.64
C ASP A 121 12.65 0.19 12.71
N ALA A 122 11.65 -0.46 13.29
CA ALA A 122 11.84 -1.59 14.20
C ALA A 122 12.52 -2.78 13.49
N GLN A 123 12.15 -3.07 12.25
CA GLN A 123 12.80 -4.10 11.44
C GLN A 123 14.27 -3.76 11.15
N HIS A 124 14.58 -2.53 10.73
CA HIS A 124 15.95 -2.10 10.49
C HIS A 124 16.81 -2.10 11.75
N PHE A 125 16.22 -1.72 12.89
CA PHE A 125 16.88 -1.80 14.18
C PHE A 125 17.29 -3.25 14.50
N ILE A 126 16.41 -4.23 14.33
CA ILE A 126 16.73 -5.65 14.58
C ILE A 126 17.79 -6.15 13.58
N GLN A 127 17.67 -5.78 12.31
CA GLN A 127 18.64 -6.16 11.28
C GLN A 127 20.02 -5.59 11.57
N GLY A 128 20.11 -4.31 11.94
CA GLY A 128 21.37 -3.66 12.32
C GLY A 128 22.04 -4.31 13.54
N LEU A 129 21.27 -4.74 14.53
CA LEU A 129 21.80 -5.50 15.67
C LEU A 129 22.37 -6.87 15.26
N ASN A 130 21.71 -7.56 14.34
CA ASN A 130 22.16 -8.85 13.82
C ASN A 130 23.43 -8.71 12.95
N ASP A 131 23.54 -7.65 12.17
CA ASP A 131 24.70 -7.34 11.32
C ASP A 131 25.97 -6.99 12.15
N VAL A 132 25.77 -6.42 13.34
CA VAL A 132 26.88 -6.09 14.28
C VAL A 132 27.22 -7.27 15.22
N GLY A 133 26.56 -8.42 15.06
CA GLY A 133 26.81 -9.63 15.88
C GLY A 133 26.29 -9.52 17.32
N LEU A 134 25.49 -8.51 17.65
CA LEU A 134 24.80 -8.37 18.92
C LEU A 134 23.52 -9.20 18.92
N ASN A 135 23.67 -10.53 18.98
CA ASN A 135 22.55 -11.42 19.20
C ASN A 135 21.94 -11.15 20.58
N ILE A 136 20.71 -10.66 20.61
CA ILE A 136 19.88 -10.68 21.81
C ILE A 136 19.57 -12.16 22.08
N LYS A 137 20.41 -12.80 22.91
CA LYS A 137 20.23 -14.20 23.31
C LYS A 137 19.01 -14.30 24.23
N CYS A 138 17.82 -14.38 23.65
CA CYS A 138 16.72 -15.04 24.34
C CYS A 138 16.94 -16.55 24.28
N LYS A 139 17.05 -17.19 25.46
CA LYS A 139 17.11 -18.65 25.58
C LYS A 139 15.94 -19.25 24.75
N ARG A 140 16.29 -20.08 23.79
CA ARG A 140 15.33 -20.98 23.12
C ARG A 140 14.70 -21.89 24.16
N GLU A 141 13.52 -21.58 24.61
CA GLU A 141 12.65 -22.60 25.22
C GLU A 141 11.99 -23.38 24.07
N SER A 142 12.34 -24.64 24.01
CA SER A 142 11.73 -25.63 23.11
C SER A 142 10.28 -25.84 23.51
N ILE A 143 9.36 -25.13 22.86
CA ILE A 143 7.93 -25.46 22.99
C ILE A 143 7.70 -26.72 22.15
N ARG A 144 7.51 -27.85 22.81
CA ARG A 144 6.99 -29.10 22.22
C ARG A 144 5.63 -28.77 21.59
N ARG A 145 5.57 -28.89 20.26
CA ARG A 145 4.31 -28.86 19.52
C ARG A 145 3.52 -30.13 19.85
N THR A 146 2.45 -30.02 20.58
CA THR A 146 1.40 -31.04 20.59
C THR A 146 0.57 -30.89 19.32
N PRO A 147 0.29 -31.94 18.55
CA PRO A 147 -0.54 -31.87 17.38
C PRO A 147 -2.00 -31.66 17.79
N MET A 148 -2.62 -30.58 17.40
CA MET A 148 -4.08 -30.50 17.38
C MET A 148 -4.59 -31.23 16.14
N THR A 149 -5.19 -32.37 16.37
CA THR A 149 -5.92 -33.17 15.39
C THR A 149 -7.21 -32.47 14.98
N GLY A 150 -7.43 -32.40 13.68
CA GLY A 150 -8.72 -32.46 13.05
C GLY A 150 -9.45 -31.15 12.73
N PHE A 151 -9.24 -30.65 11.52
CA PHE A 151 -10.36 -30.33 10.59
C PHE A 151 -9.75 -30.31 9.19
N GLY A 152 -10.24 -31.22 8.35
CA GLY A 152 -9.77 -31.39 6.98
C GLY A 152 -10.17 -30.20 6.11
N VAL A 153 -9.17 -29.63 5.45
CA VAL A 153 -9.36 -28.67 4.36
C VAL A 153 -9.19 -29.45 3.06
N PRO A 154 -10.14 -29.40 2.12
CA PRO A 154 -9.94 -30.01 0.81
C PRO A 154 -8.86 -29.25 0.06
N HIS A 155 -7.79 -29.93 -0.30
CA HIS A 155 -6.80 -29.46 -1.25
C HIS A 155 -7.45 -29.32 -2.63
N VAL A 156 -7.67 -28.11 -3.10
CA VAL A 156 -7.83 -27.81 -4.53
C VAL A 156 -6.60 -27.03 -4.97
N VAL A 157 -5.67 -27.78 -5.57
CA VAL A 157 -4.55 -27.20 -6.33
C VAL A 157 -5.12 -26.69 -7.65
N GLN A 158 -5.34 -25.40 -7.78
CA GLN A 158 -5.54 -24.76 -9.07
C GLN A 158 -4.32 -23.92 -9.44
N LYS A 159 -3.64 -24.36 -10.53
CA LYS A 159 -2.63 -23.56 -11.23
C LYS A 159 -3.28 -22.26 -11.74
N PRO A 160 -2.67 -21.06 -11.54
CA PRO A 160 -3.20 -19.82 -12.05
C PRO A 160 -2.82 -19.62 -13.52
N ASN A 161 -3.49 -20.30 -14.41
CA ASN A 161 -3.49 -19.98 -15.84
C ASN A 161 -4.92 -19.62 -16.21
N ASN A 162 -5.14 -18.38 -16.62
CA ASN A 162 -6.35 -17.74 -17.08
C ASN A 162 -7.12 -16.96 -16.00
N VAL A 163 -6.74 -15.70 -15.85
CA VAL A 163 -7.66 -14.70 -15.31
C VAL A 163 -8.60 -14.32 -16.46
N VAL A 164 -9.67 -15.05 -16.58
CA VAL A 164 -10.83 -14.71 -17.41
C VAL A 164 -11.78 -13.95 -16.51
N ILE A 165 -12.16 -12.73 -16.88
CA ILE A 165 -13.39 -12.14 -16.35
C ILE A 165 -14.50 -12.92 -17.02
N THR A 166 -14.99 -13.97 -16.35
CA THR A 166 -16.19 -14.68 -16.79
C THR A 166 -17.37 -13.72 -16.61
N ARG A 167 -18.02 -13.40 -17.73
CA ARG A 167 -19.33 -12.79 -17.78
C ARG A 167 -20.31 -13.69 -17.10
N ASP A 168 -20.90 -14.01 -16.37
CA ASP A 168 -21.85 -14.96 -15.78
C ASP A 168 -21.18 -16.01 -14.88
N ARG A 169 -20.83 -15.59 -13.68
CA ARG A 169 -20.99 -16.42 -12.48
C ARG A 169 -21.88 -15.66 -11.52
N GLU A 170 -22.89 -16.36 -11.00
CA GLU A 170 -23.71 -15.91 -9.90
C GLU A 170 -22.87 -15.17 -8.89
N ARG A 171 -23.24 -13.92 -8.62
CA ARG A 171 -22.52 -13.02 -7.71
C ARG A 171 -22.58 -13.63 -6.32
N ILE A 172 -21.53 -14.33 -5.93
CA ILE A 172 -21.32 -14.65 -4.52
C ILE A 172 -21.20 -13.30 -3.81
N PRO A 173 -22.11 -12.94 -2.89
CA PRO A 173 -21.97 -11.73 -2.12
C PRO A 173 -20.61 -11.78 -1.42
N ARG A 174 -19.77 -10.78 -1.65
CA ARG A 174 -18.58 -10.63 -0.80
C ARG A 174 -19.08 -10.46 0.62
N ASN A 175 -18.89 -11.47 1.45
CA ASN A 175 -19.05 -11.34 2.88
C ASN A 175 -17.95 -10.41 3.37
N ILE A 176 -18.28 -9.10 3.44
CA ILE A 176 -17.45 -8.16 4.20
C ILE A 176 -17.57 -8.65 5.65
N PRO A 177 -16.48 -9.09 6.28
CA PRO A 177 -16.53 -9.60 7.62
C PRO A 177 -17.22 -8.59 8.52
N ALA A 178 -18.03 -9.06 9.45
CA ALA A 178 -18.75 -8.22 10.43
C ALA A 178 -17.82 -7.50 11.45
N ARG A 179 -16.51 -7.49 11.18
CA ARG A 179 -15.49 -6.75 11.93
C ARG A 179 -15.57 -5.28 11.53
N GLY A 180 -15.85 -4.42 12.49
CA GLY A 180 -16.25 -3.01 12.32
C GLY A 180 -15.36 -2.13 11.45
N GLY A 181 -14.07 -2.45 11.25
CA GLY A 181 -13.17 -1.68 10.39
C GLY A 181 -13.37 -1.87 8.88
N GLY A 182 -14.18 -2.87 8.46
CA GLY A 182 -14.45 -3.15 7.05
C GLY A 182 -15.64 -2.40 6.44
N LYS A 183 -16.42 -1.65 7.23
CA LYS A 183 -17.57 -0.87 6.76
C LYS A 183 -17.21 0.61 6.70
N GLY A 184 -17.23 1.21 5.51
CA GLY A 184 -16.94 2.64 5.36
C GLY A 184 -18.09 3.56 5.79
N PRO A 185 -17.91 4.88 5.85
CA PRO A 185 -16.67 5.62 5.80
C PRO A 185 -15.84 5.51 7.09
N PRO A 186 -14.50 5.66 7.03
CA PRO A 186 -13.74 5.88 5.80
C PRO A 186 -13.69 4.64 4.92
N TYR A 187 -13.89 4.83 3.62
CA TYR A 187 -13.57 3.79 2.65
C TYR A 187 -12.07 3.68 2.49
N PHE A 188 -11.56 2.48 2.16
CA PHE A 188 -10.17 2.31 1.81
C PHE A 188 -9.99 1.58 0.48
N TYR A 189 -8.86 1.83 -0.17
CA TYR A 189 -8.51 1.24 -1.45
C TYR A 189 -7.00 1.07 -1.58
N PHE A 190 -6.56 -0.17 -1.68
CA PHE A 190 -5.16 -0.55 -1.80
C PHE A 190 -4.90 -1.28 -3.13
N GLU A 191 -3.83 -0.89 -3.85
CA GLU A 191 -3.43 -1.49 -5.13
C GLU A 191 -2.00 -2.01 -5.08
N ASN A 192 -1.75 -3.18 -5.68
CA ASN A 192 -0.39 -3.65 -5.92
C ASN A 192 -0.32 -4.59 -7.13
N VAL A 193 0.91 -5.05 -7.49
CA VAL A 193 1.13 -5.96 -8.61
C VAL A 193 0.43 -7.30 -8.39
N ALA A 194 -0.35 -7.78 -9.37
CA ALA A 194 -1.08 -9.05 -9.25
C ALA A 194 -0.14 -10.25 -9.07
N ARG A 195 1.05 -10.22 -9.69
CA ARG A 195 2.04 -11.32 -9.63
C ARG A 195 3.06 -11.10 -8.50
N ALA A 196 2.58 -10.86 -7.29
CA ALA A 196 3.41 -10.89 -6.08
C ALA A 196 3.90 -12.32 -5.76
N PRO A 197 4.90 -12.51 -4.88
CA PRO A 197 5.28 -13.83 -4.36
C PRO A 197 4.08 -14.56 -3.73
N LYS A 198 4.18 -15.92 -3.65
CA LYS A 198 3.14 -16.74 -3.00
C LYS A 198 2.92 -16.27 -1.55
N GLY A 199 1.67 -16.19 -1.11
CA GLY A 199 1.29 -15.79 0.24
C GLY A 199 1.20 -14.27 0.48
N VAL A 200 1.81 -13.43 -0.38
CA VAL A 200 1.82 -11.97 -0.17
C VAL A 200 0.40 -11.38 -0.19
N TRP A 201 -0.46 -11.81 -1.11
CA TRP A 201 -1.83 -11.32 -1.17
C TRP A 201 -2.69 -11.82 -0.01
N GLU A 202 -2.46 -13.05 0.46
CA GLU A 202 -3.08 -13.60 1.66
C GLU A 202 -2.69 -12.77 2.90
N THR A 203 -1.39 -12.50 3.07
CA THR A 203 -0.91 -11.63 4.15
C THR A 203 -1.53 -10.23 4.06
N MET A 204 -1.57 -9.58 2.88
CA MET A 204 -2.19 -8.27 2.71
C MET A 204 -3.69 -8.30 3.05
N SER A 205 -4.41 -9.37 2.66
CA SER A 205 -5.82 -9.58 2.99
C SER A 205 -6.02 -9.64 4.51
N ASN A 206 -5.20 -10.42 5.21
CA ASN A 206 -5.29 -10.57 6.68
C ASN A 206 -5.12 -9.22 7.42
N PHE A 207 -4.22 -8.34 6.92
CA PHE A 207 -4.08 -6.99 7.46
C PHE A 207 -5.23 -6.06 7.08
N LEU A 208 -5.83 -6.28 5.92
CA LEU A 208 -6.92 -5.45 5.40
C LEU A 208 -8.29 -6.13 5.59
N TYR A 209 -8.56 -6.51 6.84
CA TYR A 209 -9.86 -7.02 7.34
C TYR A 209 -10.33 -8.31 6.70
N ASP A 210 -9.39 -9.20 6.32
CA ASP A 210 -9.67 -10.47 5.62
C ASP A 210 -10.45 -10.28 4.30
N ILE A 211 -10.36 -9.08 3.69
CA ILE A 211 -11.01 -8.80 2.41
C ILE A 211 -10.23 -9.44 1.27
N GLU A 212 -10.88 -10.29 0.51
CA GLU A 212 -10.30 -10.95 -0.66
C GLU A 212 -9.87 -9.95 -1.73
N PRO A 213 -8.68 -10.10 -2.33
CA PRO A 213 -8.23 -9.23 -3.40
C PRO A 213 -9.02 -9.44 -4.68
N GLU A 214 -9.38 -8.36 -5.35
CA GLU A 214 -9.92 -8.33 -6.70
C GLU A 214 -8.79 -8.18 -7.72
N PHE A 215 -8.64 -9.15 -8.64
CA PHE A 215 -7.60 -9.08 -9.68
C PHE A 215 -8.18 -8.59 -10.99
N VAL A 216 -7.70 -7.44 -11.47
CA VAL A 216 -8.19 -6.83 -12.70
C VAL A 216 -7.04 -6.54 -13.66
N ASP A 217 -7.26 -6.82 -14.96
CA ASP A 217 -6.38 -6.40 -16.03
C ASP A 217 -6.93 -5.13 -16.69
N SER A 218 -6.15 -4.07 -16.72
CA SER A 218 -6.51 -2.81 -17.37
C SER A 218 -6.76 -2.92 -18.87
N ILE A 219 -6.48 -4.08 -19.47
CA ILE A 219 -6.75 -4.33 -20.90
C ILE A 219 -8.23 -4.13 -21.27
N TYR A 220 -9.13 -4.22 -20.32
CA TYR A 220 -10.56 -3.97 -20.51
C TYR A 220 -10.91 -2.47 -20.50
N PHE A 221 -10.03 -1.63 -19.98
CA PHE A 221 -10.22 -0.19 -19.81
C PHE A 221 -9.20 0.65 -20.59
N SER A 222 -8.29 0.01 -21.33
CA SER A 222 -7.15 0.69 -21.96
C SER A 222 -6.61 -0.12 -23.13
N ALA A 223 -5.81 0.52 -23.96
CA ALA A 223 -5.05 -0.11 -25.03
C ALA A 223 -3.84 -0.93 -24.51
N ALA A 224 -3.53 -0.89 -23.22
CA ALA A 224 -2.43 -1.61 -22.62
C ALA A 224 -2.88 -2.50 -21.47
N ALA A 225 -2.29 -3.71 -21.39
CA ALA A 225 -2.47 -4.61 -20.25
C ALA A 225 -1.78 -4.06 -18.99
N ARG A 226 -2.41 -4.21 -17.82
CA ARG A 226 -1.82 -3.92 -16.51
C ARG A 226 -2.53 -4.73 -15.43
N LYS A 227 -2.02 -5.92 -15.16
CA LYS A 227 -2.60 -6.82 -14.15
C LYS A 227 -2.25 -6.34 -12.75
N ARG A 228 -3.28 -6.02 -11.96
CA ARG A 228 -3.17 -5.57 -10.58
C ARG A 228 -4.15 -6.31 -9.68
N GLY A 229 -3.80 -6.38 -8.40
CA GLY A 229 -4.71 -6.78 -7.35
C GLY A 229 -5.13 -5.57 -6.52
N TYR A 230 -6.34 -5.59 -6.04
CA TYR A 230 -6.97 -4.51 -5.29
C TYR A 230 -7.66 -5.08 -4.06
N ILE A 231 -7.40 -4.50 -2.89
CA ILE A 231 -8.15 -4.79 -1.66
C ILE A 231 -8.84 -3.49 -1.24
N HIS A 232 -10.15 -3.53 -1.07
CA HIS A 232 -10.95 -2.35 -0.73
C HIS A 232 -12.29 -2.75 -0.13
N ASN A 233 -12.89 -1.85 0.64
CA ASN A 233 -14.25 -1.99 1.18
C ASN A 233 -15.33 -1.20 0.39
N LEU A 234 -15.00 -0.74 -0.83
CA LEU A 234 -15.96 -0.07 -1.70
C LEU A 234 -17.10 -1.01 -2.12
N PRO A 235 -18.33 -0.51 -2.26
CA PRO A 235 -19.40 -1.26 -2.92
C PRO A 235 -18.97 -1.74 -4.31
N ILE A 236 -19.38 -2.94 -4.69
CA ILE A 236 -19.03 -3.52 -6.00
C ILE A 236 -20.17 -3.36 -7.01
N ASP A 237 -21.39 -3.13 -6.55
CA ASP A 237 -22.56 -2.97 -7.38
C ASP A 237 -22.62 -1.57 -8.02
N LYS A 238 -23.18 -1.54 -9.24
CA LYS A 238 -23.44 -0.28 -9.97
C LYS A 238 -22.19 0.53 -10.30
N ARG A 239 -21.02 -0.13 -10.46
CA ARG A 239 -19.82 0.49 -11.04
C ARG A 239 -20.06 0.84 -12.51
N PHE A 240 -19.44 1.93 -12.95
CA PHE A 240 -19.51 2.38 -14.35
C PHE A 240 -18.14 2.89 -14.83
N PRO A 241 -17.84 2.79 -16.14
CA PRO A 241 -16.59 3.31 -16.68
C PRO A 241 -16.60 4.84 -16.74
N ILE A 242 -15.42 5.44 -16.73
CA ILE A 242 -15.25 6.88 -17.02
C ILE A 242 -15.74 7.16 -18.44
N LEU A 243 -16.52 8.24 -18.61
CA LEU A 243 -17.02 8.68 -19.89
C LEU A 243 -16.28 9.92 -20.39
N PRO A 244 -16.02 10.05 -21.71
CA PRO A 244 -16.26 9.05 -22.75
C PRO A 244 -15.41 7.81 -22.54
N THR A 245 -15.91 6.62 -22.97
CA THR A 245 -15.21 5.35 -22.79
C THR A 245 -13.82 5.40 -23.40
N PRO A 246 -12.77 5.07 -22.63
CA PRO A 246 -11.40 5.13 -23.12
C PRO A 246 -11.16 4.19 -24.29
N PRO A 247 -10.29 4.57 -25.26
CA PRO A 247 -9.93 3.68 -26.36
C PRO A 247 -9.27 2.41 -25.85
N SER A 248 -9.84 1.26 -26.24
CA SER A 248 -9.37 -0.04 -25.77
C SER A 248 -8.39 -0.72 -26.73
N THR A 249 -8.09 -0.14 -27.90
CA THR A 249 -7.14 -0.67 -28.87
C THR A 249 -5.99 0.30 -29.14
N ILE A 250 -4.89 -0.20 -29.71
CA ILE A 250 -3.74 0.63 -30.11
C ILE A 250 -4.22 1.70 -31.09
N PHE A 251 -4.99 1.33 -32.11
CA PHE A 251 -5.43 2.26 -33.15
C PHE A 251 -6.45 3.27 -32.64
N GLY A 252 -7.29 2.91 -31.69
CA GLY A 252 -8.21 3.86 -31.04
C GLY A 252 -7.45 4.86 -30.16
N ALA A 253 -6.43 4.41 -29.43
CA ALA A 253 -5.61 5.30 -28.61
C ALA A 253 -4.60 6.13 -29.42
N LEU A 254 -4.03 5.56 -30.49
CA LEU A 254 -2.95 6.11 -31.32
C LEU A 254 -3.31 5.99 -32.81
N PRO A 255 -4.32 6.75 -33.32
CA PRO A 255 -4.82 6.59 -34.69
C PRO A 255 -3.74 6.78 -35.76
N SER A 256 -2.78 7.67 -35.53
CA SER A 256 -1.66 7.93 -36.47
C SER A 256 -0.77 6.73 -36.73
N THR A 257 -0.81 5.69 -35.91
CA THR A 257 0.01 4.48 -36.11
C THR A 257 -0.58 3.54 -37.14
N LYS A 258 -1.87 3.68 -37.49
CA LYS A 258 -2.61 2.77 -38.36
C LYS A 258 -2.01 2.68 -39.77
N THR A 259 -1.56 3.81 -40.31
CA THR A 259 -0.99 3.89 -41.68
C THR A 259 0.38 3.21 -41.78
N SER A 260 1.14 3.18 -40.70
CA SER A 260 2.48 2.55 -40.65
C SER A 260 2.46 1.12 -40.15
N TRP A 261 1.28 0.57 -39.79
CA TRP A 261 1.18 -0.75 -39.17
C TRP A 261 1.15 -1.85 -40.24
N PRO A 262 2.12 -2.76 -40.26
CA PRO A 262 2.17 -3.80 -41.29
C PRO A 262 1.04 -4.82 -41.09
N LYS A 263 0.47 -5.32 -42.19
CA LYS A 263 -0.66 -6.28 -42.17
C LYS A 263 -0.34 -7.55 -41.38
N TRP A 264 0.92 -7.96 -41.35
CA TRP A 264 1.37 -9.15 -40.64
C TRP A 264 1.56 -8.99 -39.12
N ASP A 265 1.47 -7.77 -38.56
CA ASP A 265 1.51 -7.55 -37.11
C ASP A 265 0.09 -7.55 -36.52
N PRO A 266 -0.32 -8.64 -35.85
CA PRO A 266 -1.68 -8.79 -35.35
C PRO A 266 -1.94 -8.08 -34.03
N ARG A 267 -1.00 -7.29 -33.50
CA ARG A 267 -1.17 -6.66 -32.21
C ARG A 267 -2.23 -5.56 -32.27
N ILE A 268 -3.26 -5.69 -31.47
CA ILE A 268 -4.30 -4.68 -31.25
C ILE A 268 -4.22 -4.08 -29.84
N LYS A 269 -3.42 -4.66 -28.96
CA LYS A 269 -3.20 -4.25 -27.57
C LYS A 269 -1.71 -4.24 -27.27
N LEU A 270 -1.31 -3.38 -26.33
CA LEU A 270 0.04 -3.31 -25.78
C LEU A 270 0.17 -4.19 -24.54
N ASN A 271 1.38 -4.61 -24.24
CA ASN A 271 1.73 -5.22 -22.98
C ASN A 271 1.75 -4.17 -21.87
N CYS A 272 1.97 -4.61 -20.62
CA CYS A 272 2.11 -3.69 -19.49
C CYS A 272 3.18 -2.62 -19.77
N ILE A 273 2.81 -1.38 -19.56
CA ILE A 273 3.73 -0.25 -19.66
C ILE A 273 4.67 -0.29 -18.47
N VAL A 274 5.95 -0.38 -18.76
CA VAL A 274 7.04 -0.46 -17.78
C VAL A 274 8.01 0.69 -17.97
N THR A 275 8.91 0.87 -17.02
CA THR A 275 9.93 1.94 -17.07
C THR A 275 11.02 1.72 -18.12
N ASN A 276 11.23 0.47 -18.59
CA ASN A 276 12.22 0.12 -19.62
C ASN A 276 11.59 0.13 -21.02
N ASN A 277 11.96 1.09 -21.84
CA ASN A 277 11.41 1.31 -23.17
C ASN A 277 12.32 0.83 -24.32
N GLY A 278 13.29 -0.02 -24.00
CA GLY A 278 14.28 -0.47 -24.98
C GLY A 278 15.40 0.57 -25.24
N ARG A 279 16.36 0.17 -26.03
CA ARG A 279 17.50 1.02 -26.44
C ARG A 279 17.46 1.23 -27.95
N PRO A 280 18.08 2.31 -28.50
CA PRO A 280 18.12 2.56 -29.95
C PRO A 280 18.64 1.36 -30.76
N LYS A 281 19.56 0.56 -30.22
CA LYS A 281 20.05 -0.64 -30.88
C LYS A 281 18.97 -1.69 -31.20
N HIS A 282 17.89 -1.74 -30.41
CA HIS A 282 16.79 -2.70 -30.67
C HIS A 282 15.92 -2.26 -31.84
N THR A 283 15.65 -0.96 -31.98
CA THR A 283 14.85 -0.43 -33.08
C THR A 283 15.67 -0.46 -34.38
N LYS A 284 16.96 -0.12 -34.33
CA LYS A 284 17.87 -0.21 -35.48
C LYS A 284 17.98 -1.64 -36.01
N LYS A 285 18.18 -2.61 -35.12
CA LYS A 285 18.26 -4.02 -35.50
C LYS A 285 16.97 -4.54 -36.17
N ILE A 286 15.79 -4.07 -35.70
CA ILE A 286 14.50 -4.43 -36.33
C ILE A 286 14.45 -3.87 -37.75
N SER A 287 14.80 -2.58 -37.97
CA SER A 287 14.81 -2.00 -39.29
C SER A 287 15.77 -2.74 -40.23
N GLU A 288 17.03 -2.98 -39.82
CA GLU A 288 18.02 -3.70 -40.60
C GLU A 288 17.56 -5.13 -40.99
N GLU A 289 16.95 -5.86 -40.05
CA GLU A 289 16.43 -7.21 -40.33
C GLU A 289 15.24 -7.19 -41.34
N LEU A 290 14.39 -6.18 -41.28
CA LEU A 290 13.24 -6.03 -42.14
C LEU A 290 13.62 -5.49 -43.53
N ASP A 291 14.56 -4.57 -43.62
CA ASP A 291 15.03 -3.99 -44.87
C ASP A 291 15.74 -5.06 -45.75
N ASN A 292 16.34 -6.06 -45.11
CA ASN A 292 16.96 -7.19 -45.79
C ASN A 292 15.96 -8.29 -46.26
N CYS A 293 14.66 -8.18 -45.97
CA CYS A 293 13.67 -9.22 -46.24
C CYS A 293 12.72 -8.94 -47.42
N GLY A 294 12.87 -7.82 -48.12
CA GLY A 294 11.94 -7.41 -49.20
C GLY A 294 10.56 -7.02 -48.65
N THR A 295 9.50 -7.21 -49.48
CA THR A 295 8.15 -6.70 -49.13
C THR A 295 7.45 -7.48 -48.05
N GLU A 296 7.74 -8.75 -47.85
CA GLU A 296 7.08 -9.61 -46.87
C GLU A 296 8.10 -10.44 -46.09
N PRO A 297 8.32 -10.12 -44.80
CA PRO A 297 9.32 -10.81 -43.97
C PRO A 297 8.94 -12.28 -43.72
N PRO A 298 9.89 -13.24 -43.74
CA PRO A 298 9.65 -14.64 -43.42
C PRO A 298 9.05 -14.85 -42.03
N PRO A 299 8.31 -15.96 -41.78
CA PRO A 299 7.62 -16.19 -40.50
C PRO A 299 8.53 -16.14 -39.27
N HIS A 300 9.77 -16.64 -39.36
CA HIS A 300 10.73 -16.60 -38.25
C HIS A 300 11.20 -15.19 -37.90
N ILE A 301 11.39 -14.32 -38.92
CA ILE A 301 11.71 -12.90 -38.72
C ILE A 301 10.53 -12.17 -38.09
N ARG A 302 9.29 -12.37 -38.63
CA ARG A 302 8.07 -11.78 -38.02
C ARG A 302 7.95 -12.17 -36.56
N LYS A 303 8.13 -13.43 -36.18
CA LYS A 303 8.09 -13.91 -34.80
C LYS A 303 9.12 -13.21 -33.94
N LYS A 304 10.35 -13.08 -34.39
CA LYS A 304 11.45 -12.40 -33.68
C LYS A 304 11.15 -10.91 -33.46
N VAL A 305 10.74 -10.21 -34.51
CA VAL A 305 10.37 -8.77 -34.44
C VAL A 305 9.21 -8.57 -33.48
N LEU A 306 8.15 -9.39 -33.57
CA LEU A 306 7.00 -9.31 -32.68
C LEU A 306 7.36 -9.56 -31.21
N GLN A 307 8.29 -10.47 -30.93
CA GLN A 307 8.77 -10.68 -29.55
C GLN A 307 9.43 -9.42 -28.98
N VAL A 308 10.28 -8.76 -29.76
CA VAL A 308 10.95 -7.51 -29.34
C VAL A 308 9.93 -6.37 -29.21
N CYS A 309 9.03 -6.23 -30.18
CA CYS A 309 7.97 -5.23 -30.14
C CYS A 309 7.04 -5.40 -28.94
N ARG A 310 6.64 -6.64 -28.60
CA ARG A 310 5.86 -6.92 -27.37
C ARG A 310 6.62 -6.63 -26.09
N LYS A 311 7.92 -6.97 -26.06
CA LYS A 311 8.77 -6.76 -24.87
C LYS A 311 8.90 -5.30 -24.48
N TYR A 312 9.04 -4.40 -25.46
CA TYR A 312 9.29 -2.97 -25.24
C TYR A 312 8.10 -2.07 -25.61
N ASN A 313 6.96 -2.66 -26.00
CA ASN A 313 5.80 -1.92 -26.49
C ASN A 313 6.12 -1.00 -27.67
N PHE A 314 7.00 -1.46 -28.59
CA PHE A 314 7.30 -0.68 -29.78
C PHE A 314 6.08 -0.58 -30.68
N ILE A 315 5.86 0.60 -31.25
CA ILE A 315 4.83 0.92 -32.24
C ILE A 315 5.48 1.23 -33.58
N TRP A 316 4.75 0.97 -34.66
CA TRP A 316 5.19 1.30 -35.99
C TRP A 316 5.02 2.80 -36.27
N VAL A 317 6.09 3.43 -36.78
CA VAL A 317 6.15 4.89 -37.06
C VAL A 317 6.50 5.19 -38.52
N GLY A 318 6.72 4.15 -39.31
CA GLY A 318 7.02 4.22 -40.75
C GLY A 318 7.24 2.81 -41.31
N ASN A 319 7.53 2.72 -42.62
CA ASN A 319 7.86 1.45 -43.25
C ASN A 319 9.10 0.86 -42.58
N ASN A 320 9.02 -0.38 -42.12
CA ASN A 320 10.06 -1.11 -41.38
C ASN A 320 10.67 -0.39 -40.15
N LYS A 321 10.02 0.70 -39.67
CA LYS A 321 10.52 1.51 -38.57
C LYS A 321 9.60 1.41 -37.36
N VAL A 322 10.20 1.03 -36.21
CA VAL A 322 9.51 1.00 -34.93
C VAL A 322 10.14 1.99 -33.94
N ALA A 323 9.33 2.49 -33.03
CA ALA A 323 9.77 3.37 -31.95
C ALA A 323 9.12 2.99 -30.61
N PRO A 324 9.76 3.32 -29.47
CA PRO A 324 9.09 3.27 -28.19
C PRO A 324 7.96 4.30 -28.13
N LEU A 325 6.95 4.02 -27.32
CA LEU A 325 5.88 4.96 -27.05
C LEU A 325 6.47 6.29 -26.54
N HIS A 326 5.99 7.40 -27.10
CA HIS A 326 6.31 8.72 -26.56
C HIS A 326 5.57 8.93 -25.21
N PRO A 327 6.13 9.64 -24.21
CA PRO A 327 5.45 9.86 -22.94
C PRO A 327 4.03 10.43 -23.05
N LYS A 328 3.75 11.33 -24.00
CA LYS A 328 2.37 11.83 -24.27
C LYS A 328 1.41 10.69 -24.68
N GLN A 329 1.89 9.70 -25.44
CA GLN A 329 1.08 8.54 -25.81
C GLN A 329 0.80 7.64 -24.60
N ILE A 330 1.80 7.52 -23.70
CA ILE A 330 1.63 6.76 -22.45
C ILE A 330 0.65 7.47 -21.52
N GLU A 331 0.73 8.80 -21.36
CA GLU A 331 -0.25 9.59 -20.60
C GLU A 331 -1.68 9.27 -21.06
N LYS A 332 -1.93 9.33 -22.37
CA LYS A 332 -3.24 9.01 -22.96
C LYS A 332 -3.70 7.60 -22.66
N ILE A 333 -2.81 6.58 -22.84
CA ILE A 333 -3.11 5.17 -22.59
C ILE A 333 -3.36 4.92 -21.11
N MET A 334 -2.61 5.58 -20.22
CA MET A 334 -2.77 5.47 -18.77
C MET A 334 -3.96 6.27 -18.23
N GLY A 335 -4.62 7.06 -19.07
CA GLY A 335 -5.81 7.83 -18.73
C GLY A 335 -5.52 9.20 -18.11
N PHE A 336 -4.29 9.70 -18.19
CA PHE A 336 -3.93 11.05 -17.75
C PHE A 336 -4.32 12.12 -18.79
N PRO A 337 -4.51 13.37 -18.37
CA PRO A 337 -4.66 14.50 -19.29
C PRO A 337 -3.40 14.72 -20.14
N ASP A 338 -3.58 15.33 -21.30
CA ASP A 338 -2.46 15.68 -22.16
C ASP A 338 -1.47 16.63 -21.44
N GLY A 339 -0.18 16.31 -21.55
CA GLY A 339 0.89 17.08 -20.93
C GLY A 339 0.92 17.01 -19.41
N HIS A 340 0.33 15.97 -18.82
CA HIS A 340 0.32 15.78 -17.36
C HIS A 340 1.73 15.80 -16.75
N THR A 341 2.68 15.15 -17.41
CA THR A 341 4.07 15.01 -16.94
C THR A 341 5.09 15.83 -17.75
N ASP A 342 4.66 16.77 -18.62
CA ASP A 342 5.53 17.45 -19.60
C ASP A 342 6.60 18.36 -18.99
N MET A 343 6.45 18.75 -17.72
CA MET A 343 7.46 19.46 -16.93
C MET A 343 8.68 18.62 -16.55
N LEU A 344 8.59 17.29 -16.69
CA LEU A 344 9.65 16.38 -16.32
C LEU A 344 10.54 16.02 -17.51
N SER A 345 11.80 15.66 -17.23
CA SER A 345 12.67 15.05 -18.23
C SER A 345 12.06 13.77 -18.80
N ARG A 346 12.41 13.42 -20.03
CA ARG A 346 11.86 12.24 -20.71
C ARG A 346 12.03 10.95 -19.88
N SER A 347 13.16 10.75 -19.24
CA SER A 347 13.42 9.58 -18.39
C SER A 347 12.56 9.58 -17.11
N ALA A 348 12.38 10.74 -16.48
CA ALA A 348 11.52 10.89 -15.32
C ALA A 348 10.05 10.61 -15.67
N ARG A 349 9.56 11.09 -16.84
CA ARG A 349 8.21 10.79 -17.34
C ARG A 349 7.97 9.30 -17.46
N TYR A 350 8.86 8.54 -18.08
CA TYR A 350 8.73 7.09 -18.19
C TYR A 350 8.68 6.42 -16.84
N ARG A 351 9.52 6.84 -15.89
CA ARG A 351 9.54 6.29 -14.53
C ARG A 351 8.21 6.55 -13.79
N CYS A 352 7.71 7.78 -13.81
CA CYS A 352 6.47 8.13 -13.14
C CYS A 352 5.27 7.40 -13.77
N LEU A 353 5.15 7.40 -15.10
CA LEU A 353 4.06 6.76 -15.83
C LEU A 353 4.09 5.22 -15.72
N GLY A 354 5.28 4.61 -15.57
CA GLY A 354 5.42 3.18 -15.33
C GLY A 354 5.00 2.73 -13.93
N ASN A 355 5.07 3.63 -12.93
CA ASN A 355 4.79 3.33 -11.53
C ASN A 355 3.44 3.84 -11.02
N THR A 356 2.66 4.53 -11.83
CA THR A 356 1.37 5.11 -11.41
C THR A 356 0.20 4.15 -11.57
N PHE A 357 -0.94 4.50 -11.00
CA PHE A 357 -2.23 3.87 -11.29
C PHE A 357 -2.62 3.99 -12.77
N GLN A 358 -3.39 3.02 -13.26
CA GLN A 358 -4.12 3.18 -14.52
C GLN A 358 -5.45 3.86 -14.20
N VAL A 359 -5.59 5.11 -14.58
CA VAL A 359 -6.66 6.02 -14.17
C VAL A 359 -8.06 5.47 -14.46
N ASN A 360 -8.26 4.88 -15.64
CA ASN A 360 -9.59 4.42 -16.04
C ASN A 360 -10.03 3.17 -15.26
N THR A 361 -9.09 2.26 -14.92
CA THR A 361 -9.38 1.09 -14.09
C THR A 361 -9.71 1.49 -12.66
N VAL A 362 -8.89 2.37 -12.07
CA VAL A 362 -9.15 2.90 -10.73
C VAL A 362 -10.46 3.68 -10.72
N GLY A 363 -10.72 4.50 -11.74
CA GLY A 363 -11.98 5.22 -11.89
C GLY A 363 -13.19 4.30 -11.97
N TYR A 364 -13.10 3.14 -12.64
CA TYR A 364 -14.18 2.16 -12.63
C TYR A 364 -14.50 1.65 -11.20
N HIS A 365 -13.47 1.35 -10.39
CA HIS A 365 -13.70 0.95 -9.00
C HIS A 365 -14.25 2.10 -8.15
N LEU A 366 -13.72 3.32 -8.30
CA LEU A 366 -14.13 4.50 -7.54
C LEU A 366 -15.48 5.10 -7.99
N SER A 367 -16.03 4.66 -9.12
CA SER A 367 -17.26 5.23 -9.69
C SER A 367 -18.46 5.18 -8.74
N VAL A 368 -18.52 4.20 -7.84
CA VAL A 368 -19.56 4.06 -6.82
C VAL A 368 -19.59 5.24 -5.84
N LEU A 369 -18.44 5.90 -5.62
CA LEU A 369 -18.30 7.04 -4.72
C LEU A 369 -19.06 8.28 -5.23
N LYS A 370 -19.33 8.39 -6.53
CA LYS A 370 -20.06 9.52 -7.09
C LYS A 370 -21.45 9.71 -6.46
N ARG A 371 -22.12 8.60 -6.15
CA ARG A 371 -23.45 8.64 -5.50
C ARG A 371 -23.37 8.78 -3.99
N LEU A 372 -22.28 8.31 -3.39
CA LEU A 372 -22.08 8.38 -1.95
C LEU A 372 -21.62 9.78 -1.51
N PHE A 373 -20.90 10.48 -2.39
CA PHE A 373 -20.32 11.80 -2.10
C PHE A 373 -20.64 12.79 -3.24
N PRO A 374 -21.92 13.11 -3.51
CA PRO A 374 -22.29 14.01 -4.59
C PRO A 374 -21.72 15.43 -4.40
N GLU A 375 -21.63 15.88 -3.15
CA GLU A 375 -21.09 17.19 -2.78
C GLU A 375 -19.56 17.25 -2.74
N GLY A 376 -18.88 16.12 -2.97
CA GLY A 376 -17.44 16.01 -2.98
C GLY A 376 -16.85 15.21 -1.83
N ILE A 377 -15.58 14.86 -1.96
CA ILE A 377 -14.90 13.85 -1.16
C ILE A 377 -13.63 14.40 -0.49
N LYS A 378 -13.31 13.89 0.70
CA LYS A 378 -12.09 14.16 1.48
C LYS A 378 -11.20 12.92 1.44
N VAL A 379 -10.00 13.06 0.89
CA VAL A 379 -9.11 11.95 0.53
C VAL A 379 -7.78 12.02 1.26
N LEU A 380 -7.37 10.91 1.86
CA LEU A 380 -5.99 10.64 2.26
C LEU A 380 -5.35 9.74 1.21
N SER A 381 -4.47 10.30 0.38
CA SER A 381 -3.82 9.62 -0.74
C SER A 381 -2.38 9.29 -0.38
N LEU A 382 -2.11 8.02 -0.10
CA LEU A 382 -0.81 7.50 0.31
C LEU A 382 -0.04 7.00 -0.92
N PHE A 383 1.24 7.34 -0.99
CA PHE A 383 2.09 7.03 -2.15
C PHE A 383 1.48 7.55 -3.46
N SER A 384 0.95 8.79 -3.40
CA SER A 384 0.08 9.37 -4.43
C SER A 384 0.73 9.50 -5.82
N GLY A 385 2.06 9.45 -5.89
CA GLY A 385 2.78 9.56 -7.16
C GLY A 385 2.42 10.85 -7.88
N ILE A 386 2.04 10.70 -9.14
CA ILE A 386 1.62 11.84 -9.99
C ILE A 386 0.11 12.12 -9.93
N GLY A 387 -0.59 11.66 -8.89
CA GLY A 387 -2.00 11.98 -8.68
C GLY A 387 -2.99 11.12 -9.46
N GLY A 388 -2.71 9.83 -9.64
CA GLY A 388 -3.57 8.94 -10.44
C GLY A 388 -4.97 8.74 -9.87
N ALA A 389 -5.11 8.69 -8.54
CA ALA A 389 -6.40 8.59 -7.87
C ALA A 389 -7.22 9.88 -8.00
N GLU A 390 -6.57 11.01 -7.80
CA GLU A 390 -7.18 12.34 -7.88
C GLU A 390 -7.65 12.65 -9.31
N VAL A 391 -6.87 12.29 -10.31
CA VAL A 391 -7.27 12.38 -11.72
C VAL A 391 -8.48 11.48 -12.02
N ALA A 392 -8.54 10.26 -11.43
CA ALA A 392 -9.68 9.37 -11.60
C ALA A 392 -10.96 9.95 -10.98
N LEU A 393 -10.88 10.46 -9.74
CA LEU A 393 -12.01 11.11 -9.05
C LEU A 393 -12.50 12.35 -9.81
N HIS A 394 -11.58 13.20 -10.28
CA HIS A 394 -11.91 14.37 -11.11
C HIS A 394 -12.63 13.98 -12.41
N LYS A 395 -12.14 12.95 -13.13
CA LYS A 395 -12.80 12.45 -14.34
C LYS A 395 -14.18 11.85 -14.08
N LEU A 396 -14.43 11.34 -12.90
CA LEU A 396 -15.75 10.92 -12.44
C LEU A 396 -16.64 12.10 -12.06
N GLN A 397 -16.12 13.33 -12.12
CA GLN A 397 -16.81 14.55 -11.67
C GLN A 397 -17.19 14.47 -10.17
N ILE A 398 -16.30 13.91 -9.35
CA ILE A 398 -16.41 13.94 -7.90
C ILE A 398 -15.55 15.09 -7.41
N PRO A 399 -16.13 16.16 -6.83
CA PRO A 399 -15.36 17.31 -6.35
C PRO A 399 -14.39 16.89 -5.23
N LEU A 400 -13.13 17.34 -5.33
CA LEU A 400 -12.11 17.08 -4.33
C LEU A 400 -12.15 18.22 -3.28
N LYS A 401 -12.82 18.00 -2.14
CA LYS A 401 -12.97 19.01 -1.08
C LYS A 401 -11.69 19.20 -0.28
N PHE A 402 -11.05 18.10 0.08
CA PHE A 402 -9.83 18.09 0.88
C PHE A 402 -8.99 16.89 0.51
N VAL A 403 -7.73 17.12 0.14
CA VAL A 403 -6.79 16.04 -0.22
C VAL A 403 -5.49 16.20 0.56
N VAL A 404 -5.12 15.16 1.29
CA VAL A 404 -3.78 15.00 1.83
C VAL A 404 -3.04 14.02 0.94
N SER A 405 -2.05 14.53 0.20
CA SER A 405 -1.22 13.77 -0.74
C SER A 405 0.13 13.48 -0.11
N VAL A 406 0.45 12.20 0.08
CA VAL A 406 1.70 11.74 0.67
C VAL A 406 2.57 11.12 -0.40
N GLU A 407 3.68 11.78 -0.73
CA GLU A 407 4.60 11.35 -1.81
C GLU A 407 6.02 11.87 -1.56
N CYS A 408 7.00 10.97 -1.54
CA CYS A 408 8.39 11.33 -1.24
C CYS A 408 9.09 12.07 -2.39
N SER A 409 8.72 11.77 -3.64
CA SER A 409 9.32 12.40 -4.82
C SER A 409 8.81 13.83 -5.02
N LYS A 410 9.70 14.82 -4.86
CA LYS A 410 9.37 16.22 -5.16
C LYS A 410 8.84 16.38 -6.59
N ALA A 411 9.46 15.71 -7.56
CA ALA A 411 9.05 15.77 -8.96
C ALA A 411 7.60 15.29 -9.17
N CYS A 412 7.17 14.24 -8.44
CA CYS A 412 5.79 13.76 -8.50
C CYS A 412 4.83 14.74 -7.84
N ARG A 413 5.19 15.31 -6.68
CA ARG A 413 4.39 16.34 -6.01
C ARG A 413 4.21 17.58 -6.89
N ASP A 414 5.27 18.03 -7.58
CA ASP A 414 5.21 19.18 -8.50
C ASP A 414 4.27 18.92 -9.68
N VAL A 415 4.28 17.69 -10.25
CA VAL A 415 3.34 17.26 -11.30
C VAL A 415 1.90 17.33 -10.79
N MET A 416 1.62 16.78 -9.62
CA MET A 416 0.28 16.79 -9.03
C MET A 416 -0.18 18.22 -8.74
N LEU A 417 0.67 19.06 -8.15
CA LEU A 417 0.37 20.46 -7.84
C LEU A 417 0.06 21.27 -9.12
N ARG A 418 0.85 21.05 -10.18
CA ARG A 418 0.59 21.67 -11.48
C ARG A 418 -0.76 21.24 -12.05
N TRP A 419 -1.06 19.94 -12.01
CA TRP A 419 -2.35 19.44 -12.45
C TRP A 419 -3.50 20.01 -11.61
N TRP A 420 -3.37 20.06 -10.29
CA TRP A 420 -4.34 20.64 -9.38
C TRP A 420 -4.73 22.07 -9.78
N LYS A 421 -3.72 22.89 -10.05
CA LYS A 421 -3.91 24.29 -10.52
C LYS A 421 -4.56 24.34 -11.91
N ARG A 422 -4.07 23.56 -12.86
CA ARG A 422 -4.56 23.54 -14.24
C ARG A 422 -5.99 23.04 -14.38
N SER A 423 -6.40 22.12 -13.52
CA SER A 423 -7.76 21.57 -13.49
C SER A 423 -8.72 22.40 -12.63
N ASN A 424 -8.25 23.55 -12.14
CA ASN A 424 -9.05 24.48 -11.33
C ASN A 424 -9.75 23.82 -10.14
N GLN A 425 -9.02 22.97 -9.40
CA GLN A 425 -9.57 22.32 -8.21
C GLN A 425 -9.82 23.36 -7.11
N GLN A 426 -11.04 23.39 -6.57
CA GLN A 426 -11.47 24.36 -5.56
C GLN A 426 -11.17 23.92 -4.12
N GLY A 427 -10.90 22.64 -3.91
CA GLY A 427 -10.63 22.08 -2.59
C GLY A 427 -9.23 22.40 -2.07
N LYS A 428 -8.97 21.99 -0.84
CA LYS A 428 -7.66 22.15 -0.18
C LYS A 428 -6.76 20.95 -0.47
N LEU A 429 -5.54 21.23 -0.97
CA LEU A 429 -4.48 20.22 -1.16
C LEU A 429 -3.37 20.45 -0.13
N ILE A 430 -3.02 19.40 0.61
CA ILE A 430 -1.89 19.37 1.53
C ILE A 430 -0.91 18.29 1.06
N HIS A 431 0.37 18.65 0.87
CA HIS A 431 1.43 17.71 0.57
C HIS A 431 2.23 17.33 1.82
N ILE A 432 2.45 16.04 2.02
CA ILE A 432 3.36 15.47 3.03
C ILE A 432 4.42 14.68 2.28
N SER A 433 5.69 14.94 2.59
CA SER A 433 6.81 14.38 1.83
C SER A 433 7.16 12.94 2.19
N ASP A 434 6.78 12.47 3.37
CA ASP A 434 7.06 11.09 3.78
C ASP A 434 5.89 10.55 4.61
N VAL A 435 5.56 9.29 4.35
CA VAL A 435 4.53 8.54 5.09
C VAL A 435 4.84 8.43 6.59
N LYS A 436 6.12 8.50 6.96
CA LYS A 436 6.60 8.50 8.34
C LYS A 436 6.13 9.72 9.15
N TYR A 437 5.87 10.84 8.49
CA TYR A 437 5.35 12.04 9.16
C TYR A 437 3.85 11.96 9.51
N LEU A 438 3.15 10.92 9.03
CA LEU A 438 1.78 10.64 9.43
C LEU A 438 1.76 9.85 10.75
N THR A 439 2.15 10.52 11.84
CA THR A 439 1.96 10.02 13.21
C THR A 439 0.48 10.06 13.58
N HIS A 440 0.09 9.38 14.67
CA HIS A 440 -1.28 9.41 15.18
C HIS A 440 -1.74 10.84 15.48
N GLN A 441 -0.88 11.65 16.12
CA GLN A 441 -1.16 13.06 16.40
C GLN A 441 -1.36 13.85 15.10
N LYS A 442 -0.48 13.66 14.10
CA LYS A 442 -0.62 14.35 12.80
C LYS A 442 -1.90 13.97 12.07
N LEU A 443 -2.30 12.71 12.14
CA LEU A 443 -3.57 12.26 11.60
C LEU A 443 -4.76 12.89 12.33
N ARG A 444 -4.71 13.00 13.66
CA ARG A 444 -5.73 13.70 14.46
C ARG A 444 -5.88 15.16 14.02
N GLU A 445 -4.77 15.90 13.92
CA GLU A 445 -4.78 17.30 13.43
C GLU A 445 -5.44 17.43 12.04
N LEU A 446 -5.09 16.54 11.13
CA LEU A 446 -5.64 16.54 9.76
C LEU A 446 -7.14 16.20 9.76
N ILE A 447 -7.54 15.21 10.56
CA ILE A 447 -8.94 14.80 10.73
C ILE A 447 -9.75 15.94 11.37
N ASP A 448 -9.20 16.63 12.37
CA ASP A 448 -9.84 17.80 13.00
C ASP A 448 -10.02 18.94 12.00
N MET A 449 -9.03 19.16 11.14
CA MET A 449 -9.07 20.21 10.11
C MET A 449 -10.14 19.94 9.03
N CYS A 450 -10.37 18.68 8.64
CA CYS A 450 -11.28 18.34 7.54
C CYS A 450 -12.60 17.70 7.99
N GLY A 451 -12.75 17.37 9.29
CA GLY A 451 -13.92 16.68 9.82
C GLY A 451 -13.95 15.18 9.46
N GLY A 452 -12.80 14.56 9.19
CA GLY A 452 -12.65 13.15 8.84
C GLY A 452 -12.37 12.91 7.35
N PHE A 453 -11.74 11.78 7.04
CA PHE A 453 -11.53 11.33 5.65
C PHE A 453 -12.67 10.40 5.21
N ASP A 454 -13.11 10.56 3.96
CA ASP A 454 -14.09 9.69 3.33
C ASP A 454 -13.41 8.50 2.63
N LEU A 455 -12.16 8.70 2.16
CA LEU A 455 -11.39 7.68 1.44
C LEU A 455 -9.91 7.72 1.84
N VAL A 456 -9.35 6.55 2.18
CA VAL A 456 -7.90 6.31 2.29
C VAL A 456 -7.50 5.47 1.09
N ILE A 457 -6.70 6.03 0.18
CA ILE A 457 -6.30 5.35 -1.06
C ILE A 457 -4.80 5.30 -1.21
N GLY A 458 -4.25 4.18 -1.71
CA GLY A 458 -2.83 4.09 -1.94
C GLY A 458 -2.39 2.81 -2.65
N GLY A 459 -1.13 2.82 -3.08
CA GLY A 459 -0.43 1.66 -3.62
C GLY A 459 1.03 1.73 -3.21
N SER A 460 1.43 0.93 -2.22
CA SER A 460 2.82 0.92 -1.75
C SER A 460 3.79 0.49 -2.86
N PRO A 461 5.04 0.97 -2.84
CA PRO A 461 6.04 0.56 -3.82
C PRO A 461 6.16 -0.96 -3.96
N CYS A 462 6.11 -1.45 -5.20
CA CYS A 462 6.07 -2.89 -5.50
C CYS A 462 7.44 -3.49 -5.88
N ASN A 463 8.55 -2.79 -5.71
CA ASN A 463 9.86 -3.20 -6.24
C ASN A 463 10.30 -4.57 -5.72
N ASN A 464 10.00 -4.92 -4.48
CA ASN A 464 10.34 -6.20 -3.88
C ASN A 464 9.30 -7.31 -4.17
N PHE A 465 8.15 -6.97 -4.76
CA PHE A 465 7.12 -7.92 -5.20
C PHE A 465 7.15 -8.17 -6.70
N ALA A 466 7.64 -7.21 -7.50
CA ALA A 466 7.58 -7.27 -8.94
C ALA A 466 8.48 -8.36 -9.53
N GLY A 467 7.94 -9.15 -10.46
CA GLY A 467 8.65 -10.27 -11.10
C GLY A 467 9.87 -9.87 -11.94
N ASN A 468 10.00 -8.59 -12.31
CA ASN A 468 11.14 -8.07 -13.08
C ASN A 468 12.41 -7.90 -12.22
N ASN A 469 12.29 -7.88 -10.90
CA ASN A 469 13.39 -7.67 -9.95
C ASN A 469 13.75 -8.98 -9.22
N ARG A 470 14.18 -9.99 -9.97
CA ARG A 470 14.46 -11.33 -9.42
C ARG A 470 15.45 -11.35 -8.25
N ARG A 471 16.41 -10.41 -8.20
CA ARG A 471 17.45 -10.34 -7.14
C ARG A 471 16.93 -9.72 -5.84
N THR A 472 15.90 -8.87 -5.90
CA THR A 472 15.36 -8.13 -4.74
C THR A 472 13.93 -8.54 -4.40
N ARG A 473 13.46 -9.68 -4.94
CA ARG A 473 12.10 -10.20 -4.70
C ARG A 473 12.02 -10.95 -3.38
N VAL A 474 12.19 -10.21 -2.28
CA VAL A 474 12.27 -10.75 -0.92
C VAL A 474 10.96 -10.66 -0.12
N GLY A 475 9.84 -10.35 -0.78
CA GLY A 475 8.54 -10.19 -0.12
C GLY A 475 8.54 -9.01 0.85
N PHE A 476 7.85 -9.13 1.98
CA PHE A 476 7.78 -8.09 3.03
C PHE A 476 9.11 -7.78 3.74
N LYS A 477 10.12 -8.62 3.58
CA LYS A 477 11.47 -8.34 4.11
C LYS A 477 12.20 -7.22 3.36
N GLY A 478 11.68 -6.79 2.22
CA GLY A 478 12.26 -5.70 1.43
C GLY A 478 11.79 -4.33 1.93
N GLU A 479 12.71 -3.39 2.04
CA GLU A 479 12.49 -2.03 2.52
C GLU A 479 11.27 -1.34 1.88
N GLN A 480 11.10 -1.49 0.57
CA GLN A 480 10.00 -0.83 -0.14
C GLN A 480 8.66 -1.56 -0.02
N SER A 481 8.67 -2.87 0.12
CA SER A 481 7.45 -3.65 0.30
C SER A 481 6.90 -3.57 1.71
N SER A 482 7.75 -3.29 2.70
CA SER A 482 7.35 -3.05 4.09
C SER A 482 6.54 -1.77 4.26
N LEU A 483 6.61 -0.81 3.32
CA LEU A 483 5.75 0.38 3.30
C LEU A 483 4.24 0.06 3.19
N PHE A 484 3.87 -1.18 2.85
CA PHE A 484 2.50 -1.66 3.01
C PHE A 484 2.05 -1.60 4.48
N LEU A 485 2.95 -1.88 5.41
CA LEU A 485 2.64 -1.84 6.84
C LEU A 485 2.38 -0.41 7.33
N ASP A 486 3.02 0.59 6.70
CA ASP A 486 2.69 2.00 6.95
C ASP A 486 1.30 2.36 6.43
N TYR A 487 0.91 1.85 5.25
CA TYR A 487 -0.45 2.01 4.75
C TYR A 487 -1.46 1.46 5.76
N TRP A 488 -1.25 0.23 6.23
CA TRP A 488 -2.12 -0.42 7.20
C TRP A 488 -2.16 0.35 8.54
N ARG A 489 -1.01 0.72 9.12
CA ARG A 489 -0.92 1.50 10.37
C ARG A 489 -1.72 2.80 10.29
N ILE A 490 -1.57 3.53 9.19
CA ILE A 490 -2.28 4.79 8.95
C ILE A 490 -3.78 4.55 8.82
N LEU A 491 -4.20 3.53 8.09
CA LEU A 491 -5.61 3.17 7.96
C LEU A 491 -6.24 2.83 9.32
N GLU A 492 -5.56 2.04 10.14
CA GLU A 492 -6.00 1.72 11.50
C GLU A 492 -6.13 2.98 12.37
N SER A 493 -5.12 3.87 12.30
CA SER A 493 -5.14 5.12 13.05
C SER A 493 -6.28 6.05 12.62
N VAL A 494 -6.55 6.15 11.32
CA VAL A 494 -7.68 6.94 10.79
C VAL A 494 -9.01 6.36 11.27
N ASN A 495 -9.18 5.04 11.19
CA ASN A 495 -10.39 4.35 11.65
C ASN A 495 -10.63 4.59 13.15
N PHE A 496 -9.58 4.45 13.96
CA PHE A 496 -9.66 4.68 15.41
C PHE A 496 -10.06 6.10 15.75
N ILE A 497 -9.36 7.12 15.19
CA ILE A 497 -9.66 8.53 15.45
C ILE A 497 -11.09 8.88 15.00
N THR A 498 -11.53 8.36 13.84
CA THR A 498 -12.88 8.62 13.33
C THR A 498 -13.94 8.03 14.25
N LEU A 499 -13.74 6.81 14.75
CA LEU A 499 -14.67 6.18 15.69
C LEU A 499 -14.71 6.95 17.03
N CYS A 500 -13.57 7.38 17.55
CA CYS A 500 -13.54 8.20 18.77
C CYS A 500 -14.39 9.47 18.64
N ARG A 501 -14.42 10.09 17.45
CA ARG A 501 -15.23 11.33 17.22
C ARG A 501 -16.74 11.09 17.06
N THR A 502 -17.15 9.90 16.63
CA THR A 502 -18.59 9.61 16.41
C THR A 502 -19.32 9.38 17.72
N TYR A 503 -18.62 9.12 18.80
CA TYR A 503 -19.19 8.85 20.12
C TYR A 503 -19.06 9.99 21.13
N TYR A 504 -18.49 11.10 20.71
CA TYR A 504 -18.51 12.39 21.43
C TYR A 504 -19.35 13.41 20.64
#